data_9abcff3864a15dc94f3f98c32e794cd6
#
_entry.id   9abcff3864a15dc94f3f98c32e794cd6
#
_cell.length_a   1.000
_cell.length_b   1.000
_cell.length_c   1.000
_cell.angle_alpha   90.00
_cell.angle_beta   90.00
_cell.angle_gamma   90.00
#
_symmetry.space_group_name_H-M   'P 1'
#
loop_
_entity.id
_entity.type
_entity.pdbx_description
1 polymer ?
#
loop_
_entity_poly.entity_id
_entity_poly.type
_entity_poly.pdbx_seq_one_letter_code
_entity_poly.pdbx_strand_id
1 'polypeptide(L)'
;GYFSKEKVSAEANNVACILVLPHHQRKGYGKLLIDVAYQITIREGAVGSPEKPLSDLGQLSFRSYWTEVLLRTLQAHRGNLSIKELSAVTAIKMEDIISTLQAINCIRFWKGQHVISVAPKIVDDHLANRARLEQVEQLRERALRQALVLEREGEDTQAEHLRRRGWLTLDEQHERLDVLLDDV
;
A
#
# COMPACT_ATOMS: atom_id res chain seq x y z
N GLY A 1 -11.30 11.68 3.07
CA GLY A 1 -9.88 11.96 2.87
C GLY A 1 -9.63 12.84 1.66
N TYR A 2 -8.45 13.38 1.56
CA TYR A 2 -8.02 14.19 0.41
C TYR A 2 -6.50 14.07 0.26
N PHE A 3 -6.00 14.46 -0.90
CA PHE A 3 -4.59 14.80 -1.10
C PHE A 3 -4.49 16.15 -1.82
N SER A 4 -3.36 16.79 -1.70
CA SER A 4 -3.03 18.01 -2.44
C SER A 4 -1.74 17.82 -3.23
N LYS A 5 -1.65 18.53 -4.34
CA LYS A 5 -0.50 18.59 -5.23
C LYS A 5 -0.21 20.05 -5.56
N GLU A 6 1.04 20.44 -5.59
CA GLU A 6 1.45 21.73 -6.11
C GLU A 6 1.24 21.79 -7.61
N LYS A 7 0.74 22.95 -8.12
CA LYS A 7 0.59 23.14 -9.56
C LYS A 7 1.93 23.12 -10.30
N VAL A 8 2.95 23.67 -9.66
CA VAL A 8 4.33 23.67 -10.15
C VAL A 8 5.22 23.30 -8.97
N SER A 9 5.85 22.14 -9.05
CA SER A 9 6.77 21.66 -8.02
C SER A 9 8.19 21.62 -8.59
N ALA A 10 9.13 22.34 -7.97
CA ALA A 10 10.54 22.31 -8.36
C ALA A 10 11.15 20.91 -8.16
N GLU A 11 10.65 20.16 -7.19
CA GLU A 11 11.14 18.84 -6.83
C GLU A 11 10.34 17.69 -7.48
N ALA A 12 9.42 18.02 -8.38
CA ALA A 12 8.49 17.04 -8.99
C ALA A 12 7.70 16.25 -7.93
N ASN A 13 7.19 16.94 -6.90
CA ASN A 13 6.34 16.32 -5.90
C ASN A 13 4.93 16.15 -6.47
N ASN A 14 4.42 14.92 -6.46
CA ASN A 14 3.07 14.61 -6.94
C ASN A 14 2.04 14.57 -5.82
N VAL A 15 2.47 14.56 -4.57
CA VAL A 15 1.64 14.67 -3.37
C VAL A 15 2.36 15.58 -2.38
N ALA A 16 1.74 16.68 -1.99
CA ALA A 16 2.22 17.56 -0.92
C ALA A 16 1.62 17.15 0.43
N CYS A 17 0.30 17.01 0.49
CA CYS A 17 -0.40 16.54 1.68
C CYS A 17 -1.31 15.36 1.31
N ILE A 18 -1.46 14.43 2.23
CA ILE A 18 -2.44 13.34 2.12
C ILE A 18 -3.04 13.05 3.50
N LEU A 19 -4.35 12.96 3.58
CA LEU A 19 -5.08 12.71 4.81
C LEU A 19 -6.26 11.78 4.58
N VAL A 20 -6.37 10.77 5.43
CA VAL A 20 -7.59 9.98 5.62
C VAL A 20 -8.00 10.10 7.08
N LEU A 21 -9.25 10.52 7.35
CA LEU A 21 -9.77 10.67 8.71
C LEU A 21 -9.70 9.33 9.45
N PRO A 22 -9.41 9.30 10.76
CA PRO A 22 -9.17 8.07 11.52
C PRO A 22 -10.24 6.99 11.35
N HIS A 23 -11.52 7.35 11.42
CA HIS A 23 -12.65 6.43 11.27
C HIS A 23 -12.86 5.89 9.83
N HIS A 24 -12.09 6.37 8.86
CA HIS A 24 -12.05 5.91 7.48
C HIS A 24 -10.71 5.28 7.09
N GLN A 25 -9.74 5.20 7.98
CA GLN A 25 -8.48 4.53 7.75
C GLN A 25 -8.66 3.01 7.64
N ARG A 26 -7.65 2.32 7.12
CA ARG A 26 -7.63 0.86 6.94
C ARG A 26 -8.75 0.30 6.03
N LYS A 27 -9.38 1.16 5.22
CA LYS A 27 -10.43 0.81 4.23
C LYS A 27 -9.97 0.99 2.79
N GLY A 28 -8.67 1.08 2.56
CA GLY A 28 -8.09 1.24 1.22
C GLY A 28 -8.12 2.68 0.67
N TYR A 29 -8.74 3.64 1.35
CA TYR A 29 -8.85 5.01 0.83
C TYR A 29 -7.51 5.73 0.67
N GLY A 30 -6.55 5.52 1.57
CA GLY A 30 -5.20 6.07 1.43
C GLY A 30 -4.52 5.58 0.17
N LYS A 31 -4.59 4.29 -0.09
CA LYS A 31 -4.04 3.66 -1.32
C LYS A 31 -4.73 4.19 -2.58
N LEU A 32 -6.06 4.35 -2.55
CA LEU A 32 -6.82 4.95 -3.65
C LEU A 32 -6.36 6.38 -3.94
N LEU A 33 -6.18 7.22 -2.92
CA LEU A 33 -5.70 8.59 -3.09
C LEU A 33 -4.28 8.63 -3.68
N ILE A 34 -3.39 7.74 -3.24
CA ILE A 34 -2.04 7.61 -3.80
C ILE A 34 -2.13 7.17 -5.27
N ASP A 35 -2.96 6.19 -5.59
CA ASP A 35 -3.13 5.72 -6.97
C ASP A 35 -3.63 6.84 -7.88
N VAL A 36 -4.64 7.59 -7.46
CA VAL A 36 -5.16 8.75 -8.21
C VAL A 36 -4.06 9.80 -8.45
N ALA A 37 -3.22 10.07 -7.45
CA ALA A 37 -2.10 11.02 -7.59
C ALA A 37 -1.10 10.54 -8.65
N TYR A 38 -0.75 9.26 -8.67
CA TYR A 38 0.13 8.68 -9.69
C TYR A 38 -0.53 8.61 -11.07
N GLN A 39 -1.83 8.32 -11.16
CA GLN A 39 -2.57 8.37 -12.43
C GLN A 39 -2.57 9.78 -13.04
N ILE A 40 -2.68 10.81 -12.22
CA ILE A 40 -2.53 12.20 -12.66
C ILE A 40 -1.10 12.44 -13.18
N THR A 41 -0.08 11.99 -12.44
CA THR A 41 1.33 12.13 -12.82
C THR A 41 1.62 11.46 -14.16
N ILE A 42 1.07 10.25 -14.39
CA ILE A 42 1.18 9.53 -15.68
C ILE A 42 0.55 10.35 -16.82
N ARG A 43 -0.65 10.91 -16.60
CA ARG A 43 -1.34 11.73 -17.61
C ARG A 43 -0.62 13.03 -17.94
N GLU A 44 0.11 13.58 -16.98
CA GLU A 44 0.99 14.73 -17.17
C GLU A 44 2.30 14.39 -17.91
N GLY A 45 2.58 13.09 -18.15
CA GLY A 45 3.83 12.63 -18.74
C GLY A 45 5.03 12.88 -17.85
N ALA A 46 4.82 12.97 -16.53
CA ALA A 46 5.81 13.30 -15.54
C ALA A 46 6.18 12.09 -14.67
N VAL A 47 7.21 12.25 -13.86
CA VAL A 47 7.63 11.32 -12.80
C VAL A 47 7.58 12.07 -11.49
N GLY A 48 7.03 11.48 -10.44
CA GLY A 48 6.84 12.16 -9.16
C GLY A 48 7.14 11.30 -7.94
N SER A 49 7.24 11.97 -6.80
CA SER A 49 7.39 11.41 -5.46
C SER A 49 6.57 12.25 -4.50
N PRO A 50 6.07 11.70 -3.38
CA PRO A 50 5.51 12.55 -2.34
C PRO A 50 6.56 13.49 -1.74
N GLU A 51 6.11 14.62 -1.22
CA GLU A 51 6.96 15.55 -0.47
C GLU A 51 7.54 14.87 0.77
N LYS A 52 8.83 15.06 1.02
CA LYS A 52 9.55 14.46 2.15
C LYS A 52 9.87 15.53 3.20
N PRO A 53 9.91 15.17 4.51
CA PRO A 53 9.82 13.82 5.07
C PRO A 53 8.39 13.28 5.13
N LEU A 54 8.22 11.96 4.91
CA LEU A 54 6.95 11.29 5.12
C LEU A 54 6.72 11.00 6.61
N SER A 55 5.45 11.06 7.05
CA SER A 55 5.07 10.48 8.34
C SER A 55 5.21 8.95 8.29
N ASP A 56 5.31 8.28 9.45
CA ASP A 56 5.42 6.84 9.54
C ASP A 56 4.30 6.12 8.78
N LEU A 57 3.06 6.56 8.97
CA LEU A 57 1.91 6.01 8.25
C LEU A 57 1.98 6.31 6.74
N GLY A 58 2.43 7.49 6.37
CA GLY A 58 2.68 7.85 4.97
C GLY A 58 3.73 6.94 4.34
N GLN A 59 4.84 6.70 5.03
CA GLN A 59 5.92 5.85 4.56
C GLN A 59 5.44 4.41 4.31
N LEU A 60 4.69 3.83 5.24
CA LEU A 60 4.10 2.50 5.08
C LEU A 60 3.13 2.45 3.90
N SER A 61 2.26 3.45 3.76
CA SER A 61 1.26 3.49 2.70
C SER A 61 1.89 3.63 1.31
N PHE A 62 2.87 4.52 1.14
CA PHE A 62 3.58 4.69 -0.12
C PHE A 62 4.44 3.48 -0.49
N ARG A 63 5.19 2.91 0.46
CA ARG A 63 5.96 1.68 0.23
C ARG A 63 5.06 0.53 -0.21
N SER A 64 3.94 0.36 0.47
CA SER A 64 2.95 -0.66 0.13
C SER A 64 2.41 -0.48 -1.30
N TYR A 65 2.08 0.75 -1.69
CA TYR A 65 1.63 1.09 -3.04
C TYR A 65 2.73 0.84 -4.08
N TRP A 66 3.93 1.36 -3.86
CA TRP A 66 5.06 1.18 -4.78
C TRP A 66 5.42 -0.29 -4.97
N THR A 67 5.49 -1.07 -3.90
CA THR A 67 5.76 -2.50 -3.97
C THR A 67 4.78 -3.20 -4.90
N GLU A 68 3.48 -2.96 -4.74
CA GLU A 68 2.47 -3.59 -5.58
C GLU A 68 2.57 -3.18 -7.05
N VAL A 69 2.69 -1.88 -7.31
CA VAL A 69 2.79 -1.37 -8.69
C VAL A 69 4.04 -1.92 -9.38
N LEU A 70 5.19 -1.91 -8.68
CA LEU A 70 6.44 -2.42 -9.24
C LEU A 70 6.38 -3.92 -9.52
N LEU A 71 5.87 -4.73 -8.57
CA LEU A 71 5.76 -6.16 -8.76
C LEU A 71 4.77 -6.54 -9.87
N ARG A 72 3.62 -5.86 -9.97
CA ARG A 72 2.67 -6.05 -11.08
C ARG A 72 3.29 -5.69 -12.43
N THR A 73 4.03 -4.58 -12.49
CA THR A 73 4.71 -4.16 -13.71
C THR A 73 5.79 -5.16 -14.12
N LEU A 74 6.60 -5.63 -13.18
CA LEU A 74 7.62 -6.65 -13.44
C LEU A 74 7.02 -8.00 -13.87
N GLN A 75 5.88 -8.38 -13.30
CA GLN A 75 5.15 -9.60 -13.70
C GLN A 75 4.61 -9.49 -15.13
N ALA A 76 4.03 -8.34 -15.50
CA ALA A 76 3.49 -8.10 -16.83
C ALA A 76 4.59 -8.07 -17.92
N HIS A 77 5.74 -7.52 -17.56
CA HIS A 77 6.91 -7.38 -18.46
C HIS A 77 7.94 -8.47 -18.14
N ARG A 78 7.73 -9.68 -18.61
CA ARG A 78 8.60 -10.87 -18.39
C ARG A 78 10.04 -10.70 -18.90
N GLY A 79 10.59 -9.52 -18.90
CA GLY A 79 11.89 -9.19 -19.48
C GLY A 79 12.72 -8.26 -18.63
N ASN A 80 13.87 -7.89 -19.13
CA ASN A 80 14.84 -7.01 -18.50
C ASN A 80 14.38 -5.55 -18.59
N LEU A 81 13.53 -5.11 -17.67
CA LEU A 81 13.23 -3.69 -17.51
C LEU A 81 14.35 -3.02 -16.73
N SER A 82 14.86 -1.94 -17.25
CA SER A 82 15.74 -1.03 -16.50
C SER A 82 14.95 -0.21 -15.50
N ILE A 83 15.61 0.31 -14.46
CA ILE A 83 14.99 1.20 -13.47
C ILE A 83 14.40 2.44 -14.15
N LYS A 84 15.04 2.94 -15.20
CA LYS A 84 14.56 4.09 -15.98
C LYS A 84 13.24 3.77 -16.71
N GLU A 85 13.12 2.59 -17.30
CA GLU A 85 11.89 2.15 -17.96
C GLU A 85 10.76 1.92 -16.93
N LEU A 86 11.08 1.30 -15.78
CA LEU A 86 10.12 1.19 -14.69
C LEU A 86 9.63 2.56 -14.22
N SER A 87 10.53 3.53 -14.06
CA SER A 87 10.16 4.89 -13.68
C SER A 87 9.26 5.54 -14.72
N ALA A 88 9.55 5.37 -16.01
CA ALA A 88 8.74 5.93 -17.09
C ALA A 88 7.32 5.32 -17.13
N VAL A 89 7.20 4.00 -16.92
CA VAL A 89 5.91 3.29 -16.96
C VAL A 89 5.06 3.56 -15.71
N THR A 90 5.69 3.62 -14.54
CA THR A 90 4.99 3.74 -13.26
C THR A 90 4.86 5.17 -12.76
N ALA A 91 5.55 6.12 -13.37
CA ALA A 91 5.70 7.50 -12.93
C ALA A 91 6.32 7.66 -11.51
N ILE A 92 6.93 6.60 -10.97
CA ILE A 92 7.60 6.60 -9.68
C ILE A 92 9.06 7.05 -9.89
N LYS A 93 9.57 7.93 -9.03
CA LYS A 93 10.99 8.36 -9.08
C LYS A 93 11.93 7.16 -8.91
N MET A 94 13.06 7.18 -9.62
CA MET A 94 14.06 6.09 -9.58
C MET A 94 14.57 5.80 -8.17
N GLU A 95 14.70 6.81 -7.33
CA GLU A 95 15.12 6.66 -5.92
C GLU A 95 14.14 5.83 -5.11
N ASP A 96 12.83 6.10 -5.28
CA ASP A 96 11.76 5.39 -4.58
C ASP A 96 11.64 3.94 -5.10
N ILE A 97 11.85 3.71 -6.41
CA ILE A 97 11.94 2.37 -7.00
C ILE A 97 13.10 1.58 -6.38
N ILE A 98 14.31 2.18 -6.36
CA ILE A 98 15.50 1.52 -5.82
C ILE A 98 15.29 1.17 -4.35
N SER A 99 14.86 2.12 -3.53
CA SER A 99 14.63 1.89 -2.10
C SER A 99 13.57 0.82 -1.85
N THR A 100 12.49 0.81 -2.64
CA THR A 100 11.43 -0.19 -2.53
C THR A 100 11.91 -1.58 -2.94
N LEU A 101 12.58 -1.71 -4.09
CA LEU A 101 13.10 -2.99 -4.57
C LEU A 101 14.23 -3.54 -3.69
N GLN A 102 15.01 -2.68 -3.04
CA GLN A 102 15.99 -3.09 -2.03
C GLN A 102 15.31 -3.67 -0.79
N ALA A 103 14.26 -3.02 -0.29
CA ALA A 103 13.53 -3.47 0.88
C ALA A 103 12.90 -4.87 0.70
N ILE A 104 12.54 -5.24 -0.53
CA ILE A 104 11.99 -6.57 -0.85
C ILE A 104 13.03 -7.53 -1.49
N ASN A 105 14.32 -7.19 -1.43
CA ASN A 105 15.43 -8.00 -1.97
C ASN A 105 15.31 -8.33 -3.48
N CYS A 106 14.65 -7.47 -4.25
CA CYS A 106 14.44 -7.64 -5.69
C CYS A 106 15.46 -6.91 -6.57
N ILE A 107 16.44 -6.25 -5.98
CA ILE A 107 17.50 -5.54 -6.69
C ILE A 107 18.85 -5.87 -6.08
N ARG A 108 19.88 -5.95 -6.92
CA ARG A 108 21.27 -6.14 -6.53
C ARG A 108 22.16 -5.09 -7.20
N PHE A 109 23.20 -4.67 -6.50
CA PHE A 109 24.23 -3.82 -7.07
C PHE A 109 25.32 -4.69 -7.71
N TRP A 110 25.48 -4.57 -9.04
CA TRP A 110 26.44 -5.35 -9.80
C TRP A 110 27.20 -4.46 -10.80
N LYS A 111 28.53 -4.51 -10.77
CA LYS A 111 29.42 -3.76 -11.68
C LYS A 111 29.06 -2.26 -11.78
N GLY A 112 28.75 -1.61 -10.66
CA GLY A 112 28.44 -0.17 -10.64
C GLY A 112 26.99 0.18 -11.01
N GLN A 113 26.12 -0.80 -11.24
CA GLN A 113 24.74 -0.58 -11.64
C GLN A 113 23.77 -1.39 -10.77
N HIS A 114 22.56 -0.86 -10.60
CA HIS A 114 21.46 -1.60 -9.98
C HIS A 114 20.82 -2.53 -11.01
N VAL A 115 20.89 -3.83 -10.74
CA VAL A 115 20.29 -4.88 -11.58
C VAL A 115 19.08 -5.45 -10.88
N ILE A 116 17.94 -5.42 -11.56
CA ILE A 116 16.73 -6.04 -11.07
C ILE A 116 16.89 -7.56 -11.19
N SER A 117 16.82 -8.25 -10.07
CA SER A 117 16.96 -9.72 -10.00
C SER A 117 15.77 -10.28 -9.25
N VAL A 118 14.68 -10.46 -9.97
CA VAL A 118 13.43 -10.97 -9.39
C VAL A 118 13.17 -12.36 -9.91
N ALA A 119 13.21 -13.36 -9.01
CA ALA A 119 12.69 -14.67 -9.34
C ALA A 119 11.16 -14.57 -9.49
N PRO A 120 10.56 -15.09 -10.57
CA PRO A 120 9.10 -15.05 -10.79
C PRO A 120 8.31 -15.53 -9.57
N LYS A 121 8.82 -16.54 -8.89
CA LYS A 121 8.22 -17.07 -7.67
C LYS A 121 8.11 -16.03 -6.54
N ILE A 122 9.10 -15.14 -6.38
CA ILE A 122 9.06 -14.09 -5.34
C ILE A 122 7.93 -13.10 -5.63
N VAL A 123 7.74 -12.73 -6.90
CA VAL A 123 6.65 -11.86 -7.32
C VAL A 123 5.30 -12.49 -7.03
N ASP A 124 5.13 -13.74 -7.46
CA ASP A 124 3.89 -14.48 -7.28
C ASP A 124 3.57 -14.68 -5.79
N ASP A 125 4.55 -15.02 -4.97
CA ASP A 125 4.40 -15.19 -3.52
C ASP A 125 4.02 -13.87 -2.82
N HIS A 126 4.66 -12.74 -3.15
CA HIS A 126 4.32 -11.44 -2.58
C HIS A 126 2.90 -11.00 -2.98
N LEU A 127 2.53 -11.15 -4.25
CA LEU A 127 1.20 -10.79 -4.73
C LEU A 127 0.11 -11.69 -4.14
N ALA A 128 0.38 -13.00 -4.02
CA ALA A 128 -0.55 -13.95 -3.41
C ALA A 128 -0.76 -13.68 -1.92
N ASN A 129 0.33 -13.44 -1.17
CA ASN A 129 0.24 -13.08 0.25
C ASN A 129 -0.57 -11.80 0.46
N ARG A 130 -0.36 -10.80 -0.39
CA ARG A 130 -1.10 -9.55 -0.31
C ARG A 130 -2.58 -9.75 -0.63
N ALA A 131 -2.92 -10.49 -1.67
CA ALA A 131 -4.32 -10.82 -1.99
C ALA A 131 -5.01 -11.56 -0.83
N ARG A 132 -4.28 -12.45 -0.15
CA ARG A 132 -4.78 -13.16 1.03
C ARG A 132 -5.05 -12.19 2.20
N LEU A 133 -4.14 -11.24 2.47
CA LEU A 133 -4.33 -10.23 3.52
C LEU A 133 -5.53 -9.32 3.21
N GLU A 134 -5.67 -8.86 1.98
CA GLU A 134 -6.81 -8.05 1.54
C GLU A 134 -8.14 -8.83 1.67
N GLN A 135 -8.13 -10.12 1.37
CA GLN A 135 -9.32 -10.98 1.53
C GLN A 135 -9.70 -11.18 3.00
N VAL A 136 -8.72 -11.40 3.88
CA VAL A 136 -8.94 -11.50 5.33
C VAL A 136 -9.52 -10.20 5.88
N GLU A 137 -8.99 -9.06 5.46
CA GLU A 137 -9.48 -7.74 5.89
C GLU A 137 -10.91 -7.48 5.41
N GLN A 138 -11.24 -7.84 4.17
CA GLN A 138 -12.62 -7.75 3.66
C GLN A 138 -13.60 -8.66 4.43
N LEU A 139 -13.19 -9.87 4.76
CA LEU A 139 -14.00 -10.79 5.56
C LEU A 139 -14.24 -10.24 6.97
N ARG A 140 -13.20 -9.67 7.58
CA ARG A 140 -13.28 -9.01 8.89
C ARG A 140 -14.22 -7.81 8.85
N GLU A 141 -14.13 -6.97 7.83
CA GLU A 141 -15.02 -5.80 7.68
C GLU A 141 -16.49 -6.22 7.49
N ARG A 142 -16.72 -7.28 6.72
CA ARG A 142 -18.08 -7.87 6.56
C ARG A 142 -18.62 -8.40 7.87
N ALA A 143 -17.82 -9.15 8.63
CA ALA A 143 -18.21 -9.67 9.94
C ALA A 143 -18.53 -8.55 10.93
N LEU A 144 -17.72 -7.49 10.96
CA LEU A 144 -17.95 -6.32 11.80
C LEU A 144 -19.27 -5.60 11.44
N ARG A 145 -19.53 -5.38 10.14
CA ARG A 145 -20.79 -4.78 9.69
C ARG A 145 -21.99 -5.63 10.08
N GLN A 146 -21.89 -6.93 9.95
CA GLN A 146 -22.96 -7.86 10.32
C GLN A 146 -23.23 -7.84 11.82
N ALA A 147 -22.19 -7.77 12.64
CA ALA A 147 -22.32 -7.64 14.09
C ALA A 147 -22.99 -6.32 14.51
N LEU A 148 -22.64 -5.20 13.87
CA LEU A 148 -23.27 -3.90 14.14
C LEU A 148 -24.75 -3.87 13.75
N VAL A 149 -25.14 -4.61 12.71
CA VAL A 149 -26.56 -4.76 12.33
C VAL A 149 -27.31 -5.55 13.40
N LEU A 150 -26.75 -6.67 13.85
CA LEU A 150 -27.35 -7.51 14.90
C LEU A 150 -27.50 -6.76 16.23
N GLU A 151 -26.51 -5.93 16.60
CA GLU A 151 -26.62 -5.06 17.79
C GLU A 151 -27.78 -4.05 17.68
N ARG A 152 -28.00 -3.50 16.49
CA ARG A 152 -29.11 -2.56 16.24
C ARG A 152 -30.49 -3.22 16.28
N GLU A 153 -30.56 -4.51 15.94
CA GLU A 153 -31.80 -5.29 15.91
C GLU A 153 -32.10 -5.94 17.25
N GLY A 154 -31.25 -5.80 18.28
CA GLY A 154 -31.46 -6.29 19.62
C GLY A 154 -31.19 -7.79 19.80
N GLU A 155 -30.55 -8.44 18.85
CA GLU A 155 -30.11 -9.84 18.94
C GLU A 155 -28.74 -9.95 19.62
N ASP A 156 -28.68 -9.68 20.92
CA ASP A 156 -27.47 -9.62 21.73
C ASP A 156 -26.60 -10.90 21.70
N THR A 157 -27.24 -12.06 21.54
CA THR A 157 -26.57 -13.37 21.69
C THR A 157 -25.59 -13.69 20.58
N GLN A 158 -25.86 -13.29 19.35
CA GLN A 158 -24.97 -13.52 18.21
C GLN A 158 -23.81 -12.51 18.14
N ALA A 159 -24.08 -11.26 18.52
CA ALA A 159 -23.05 -10.22 18.62
C ALA A 159 -22.01 -10.59 19.69
N GLU A 160 -22.46 -11.12 20.85
CA GLU A 160 -21.59 -11.58 21.92
C GLU A 160 -20.76 -12.82 21.53
N HIS A 161 -21.31 -13.73 20.72
CA HIS A 161 -20.57 -14.87 20.17
C HIS A 161 -19.45 -14.45 19.21
N LEU A 162 -19.66 -13.41 18.40
CA LEU A 162 -18.66 -12.84 17.52
C LEU A 162 -17.57 -12.07 18.30
N ARG A 163 -17.94 -11.38 19.39
CA ARG A 163 -16.99 -10.75 20.33
C ARG A 163 -16.08 -11.79 21.00
N ARG A 164 -16.64 -12.89 21.50
CA ARG A 164 -15.86 -13.98 22.16
C ARG A 164 -14.87 -14.67 21.22
N ARG A 165 -15.08 -14.64 19.91
CA ARG A 165 -14.14 -15.16 18.90
C ARG A 165 -13.04 -14.18 18.54
N GLY A 166 -12.94 -13.02 19.20
CA GLY A 166 -11.90 -12.03 18.94
C GLY A 166 -12.11 -11.23 17.64
N TRP A 167 -13.30 -11.27 17.06
CA TRP A 167 -13.60 -10.60 15.80
C TRP A 167 -14.15 -9.18 15.99
N LEU A 168 -14.46 -8.78 17.24
CA LEU A 168 -15.26 -7.58 17.53
C LEU A 168 -14.71 -6.59 18.55
N THR A 169 -13.54 -6.76 19.14
CA THR A 169 -12.98 -5.74 20.05
C THR A 169 -12.22 -4.68 19.28
N LEU A 170 -12.81 -3.50 19.17
CA LEU A 170 -12.22 -2.34 18.51
C LEU A 170 -10.98 -1.80 19.26
N ASP A 171 -10.92 -1.93 20.58
CA ASP A 171 -9.85 -1.36 21.41
C ASP A 171 -8.63 -2.27 21.60
N GLU A 172 -8.83 -3.58 21.77
CA GLU A 172 -7.70 -4.52 21.94
C GLU A 172 -6.95 -4.87 20.65
N GLN A 173 -7.50 -4.53 19.49
CA GLN A 173 -6.92 -4.85 18.20
C GLN A 173 -5.97 -3.77 17.66
N HIS A 174 -5.97 -2.57 18.25
CA HIS A 174 -4.96 -1.57 17.94
C HIS A 174 -3.58 -2.03 18.43
N GLU A 175 -3.46 -2.62 19.63
CA GLU A 175 -2.19 -3.12 20.17
C GLU A 175 -1.64 -4.38 19.47
N ARG A 176 -2.51 -5.29 18.99
CA ARG A 176 -2.05 -6.53 18.34
C ARG A 176 -1.67 -6.38 16.88
N LEU A 177 -2.18 -5.40 16.17
CA LEU A 177 -1.78 -5.13 14.79
C LEU A 177 -0.47 -4.37 14.70
N ASP A 178 -0.15 -3.56 15.70
CA ASP A 178 1.15 -2.91 15.79
C ASP A 178 2.26 -3.95 16.02
N VAL A 179 2.02 -4.99 16.81
CA VAL A 179 2.97 -6.11 17.04
C VAL A 179 3.17 -6.99 15.81
N LEU A 180 2.16 -7.16 14.94
CA LEU A 180 2.27 -7.98 13.71
C LEU A 180 2.89 -7.22 12.53
N LEU A 181 2.99 -5.90 12.62
CA LEU A 181 3.64 -5.05 11.61
C LEU A 181 5.12 -4.79 11.91
N ASP A 182 5.56 -5.03 13.16
CA ASP A 182 6.96 -4.92 13.56
C ASP A 182 7.79 -6.17 13.20
N ASP A 183 7.15 -7.30 12.84
CA ASP A 183 7.81 -8.55 12.44
C ASP A 183 7.81 -8.78 10.90
N VAL A 184 7.47 -7.79 10.08
CA VAL A 184 7.52 -7.83 8.61
C VAL A 184 8.34 -6.67 8.06
#